data_4407e86fc2ea7f123ae4883ff928dff8
#
_entry.id   4407e86fc2ea7f123ae4883ff928dff8
#
_cell.length_a   1.000
_cell.length_b   1.000
_cell.length_c   1.000
_cell.angle_alpha   90.00
_cell.angle_beta   90.00
_cell.angle_gamma   90.00
#
_symmetry.space_group_name_H-M   'P 1'
#
loop_
_entity.id
_entity.type
_entity.pdbx_description
1 polymer ?
#
loop_
_entity_poly.entity_id
_entity_poly.type
_entity_poly.pdbx_seq_one_letter_code
_entity_poly.pdbx_strand_id
1 'polypeptide(L)'
;MALSEKKYVLALDQGTTSSRAILFDRHGHIKGSVAREFPQIYPREGWVEHDPTDIWSTTYGCMMEVIAKSGIHESEISSIGITNQRETTVLWNRETGAPLMNAIVWQCRRSSGIIEALTDSERSIIKEKTGLIPDAYFSAGKIKWVFDNVDGARELAENGKLAFGTVDSWLIYKLTGEHATDRTNASRTMLYNINTLQWDSELCDMFGVPMSMLPTVKSSSELYGYAQVGSEKIPVCGVAGDQQAALFGQTCFSAGQAKNTYGTGCFLLMNTGEKRIESKNGLLTTIAATCSGENVQYALEGSVFSGGSVIQWLRDEMRFFTESRDAEYYASKVTDSGGVYLVPAFTGLGAPYWDPYARGMICGITRGTTRAHLVRATLESMAYQANDLLHAI
;
A
#
# COMPACT_ATOMS: atom_id res chain seq x y z
N MET A 1 11.39 40.22 -11.40
CA MET A 1 11.70 39.15 -10.48
C MET A 1 12.46 38.08 -11.23
N ALA A 2 13.68 37.74 -10.80
CA ALA A 2 14.38 36.59 -11.36
C ALA A 2 13.56 35.34 -11.04
N LEU A 3 13.27 34.51 -12.05
CA LEU A 3 12.65 33.20 -11.85
C LEU A 3 13.57 32.43 -10.89
N SER A 4 13.07 32.05 -9.70
CA SER A 4 13.86 31.24 -8.78
C SER A 4 14.19 29.91 -9.49
N GLU A 5 15.45 29.51 -9.42
CA GLU A 5 15.88 28.24 -10.00
C GLU A 5 15.21 27.10 -9.23
N LYS A 6 14.47 26.25 -9.91
CA LYS A 6 13.82 25.07 -9.31
C LYS A 6 14.88 24.04 -8.92
N LYS A 7 15.01 23.78 -7.63
CA LYS A 7 16.15 23.04 -7.03
C LYS A 7 15.75 21.77 -6.29
N TYR A 8 14.47 21.66 -5.93
CA TYR A 8 14.02 20.63 -5.01
C TYR A 8 12.88 19.79 -5.59
N VAL A 9 12.83 18.55 -5.18
CA VAL A 9 11.68 17.64 -5.38
C VAL A 9 11.09 17.31 -4.02
N LEU A 10 9.78 17.37 -3.90
CA LEU A 10 9.05 17.03 -2.71
C LEU A 10 8.40 15.65 -2.88
N ALA A 11 8.77 14.69 -2.03
CA ALA A 11 8.16 13.37 -1.98
C ALA A 11 7.18 13.28 -0.81
N LEU A 12 5.96 12.83 -1.10
CA LEU A 12 4.91 12.52 -0.13
C LEU A 12 4.79 11.00 -0.02
N ASP A 13 5.00 10.47 1.17
CA ASP A 13 4.91 9.03 1.48
C ASP A 13 3.78 8.81 2.47
N GLN A 14 2.66 8.28 1.99
CA GLN A 14 1.50 7.97 2.81
C GLN A 14 1.48 6.48 3.13
N GLY A 15 2.07 6.10 4.26
CA GLY A 15 2.13 4.73 4.75
C GLY A 15 0.88 4.30 5.53
N THR A 16 0.88 3.06 6.03
CA THR A 16 -0.26 2.52 6.78
C THR A 16 -0.46 3.23 8.12
N THR A 17 0.62 3.59 8.81
CA THR A 17 0.53 4.16 10.18
C THR A 17 0.94 5.62 10.26
N SER A 18 1.54 6.17 9.22
CA SER A 18 2.05 7.55 9.21
C SER A 18 2.11 8.13 7.82
N SER A 19 2.01 9.45 7.73
CA SER A 19 2.30 10.25 6.54
C SER A 19 3.67 10.91 6.71
N ARG A 20 4.43 11.02 5.61
CA ARG A 20 5.76 11.61 5.59
C ARG A 20 5.91 12.53 4.39
N ALA A 21 6.65 13.63 4.57
CA ALA A 21 7.11 14.48 3.48
C ALA A 21 8.63 14.61 3.55
N ILE A 22 9.30 14.42 2.42
CA ILE A 22 10.75 14.50 2.30
C ILE A 22 11.10 15.47 1.17
N LEU A 23 11.97 16.40 1.44
CA LEU A 23 12.49 17.34 0.46
C LEU A 23 13.89 16.91 0.02
N PHE A 24 14.06 16.66 -1.28
CA PHE A 24 15.33 16.29 -1.89
C PHE A 24 15.88 17.42 -2.74
N ASP A 25 17.21 17.60 -2.72
CA ASP A 25 17.89 18.45 -3.70
C ASP A 25 18.12 17.69 -5.02
N ARG A 26 18.65 18.40 -6.03
CA ARG A 26 18.94 17.83 -7.37
C ARG A 26 20.00 16.71 -7.37
N HIS A 27 20.70 16.51 -6.26
CA HIS A 27 21.69 15.44 -6.09
C HIS A 27 21.12 14.25 -5.30
N GLY A 28 19.84 14.31 -4.92
CA GLY A 28 19.19 13.27 -4.11
C GLY A 28 19.49 13.35 -2.62
N HIS A 29 20.13 14.43 -2.13
CA HIS A 29 20.35 14.60 -0.70
C HIS A 29 19.07 15.11 -0.03
N ILE A 30 18.74 14.53 1.13
CA ILE A 30 17.63 14.96 1.95
C ILE A 30 17.95 16.33 2.57
N LYS A 31 17.11 17.33 2.29
CA LYS A 31 17.15 18.67 2.89
C LYS A 31 16.25 18.81 4.10
N GLY A 32 15.18 18.04 4.15
CA GLY A 32 14.26 18.00 5.26
C GLY A 32 13.36 16.78 5.19
N SER A 33 12.90 16.33 6.34
CA SER A 33 11.93 15.24 6.47
C SER A 33 11.06 15.51 7.67
N VAL A 34 9.73 15.32 7.50
CA VAL A 34 8.72 15.41 8.54
C VAL A 34 7.81 14.21 8.41
N ALA A 35 7.48 13.58 9.53
CA ALA A 35 6.52 12.48 9.59
C ALA A 35 5.53 12.71 10.72
N ARG A 36 4.29 12.24 10.52
CA ARG A 36 3.21 12.28 11.51
C ARG A 36 2.43 10.98 11.47
N GLU A 37 2.23 10.39 12.61
CA GLU A 37 1.30 9.27 12.78
C GLU A 37 -0.14 9.78 12.74
N PHE A 38 -1.08 8.88 12.41
CA PHE A 38 -2.51 9.14 12.47
C PHE A 38 -3.25 7.94 13.09
N PRO A 39 -4.48 8.15 13.62
CA PRO A 39 -5.21 7.09 14.31
C PRO A 39 -5.51 5.90 13.41
N GLN A 40 -5.38 4.71 13.97
CA GLN A 40 -5.81 3.45 13.38
C GLN A 40 -7.15 3.08 14.00
N ILE A 41 -8.15 2.71 13.19
CA ILE A 41 -9.51 2.45 13.64
C ILE A 41 -9.82 0.97 13.46
N TYR A 42 -10.20 0.29 14.53
CA TYR A 42 -10.54 -1.15 14.57
C TYR A 42 -11.98 -1.35 15.02
N PRO A 43 -13.00 -1.16 14.16
CA PRO A 43 -14.42 -1.18 14.57
C PRO A 43 -14.91 -2.56 15.04
N ARG A 44 -14.36 -3.62 14.48
CA ARG A 44 -14.68 -5.03 14.77
C ARG A 44 -13.45 -5.90 14.54
N GLU A 45 -13.52 -7.15 15.01
CA GLU A 45 -12.48 -8.14 14.73
C GLU A 45 -12.21 -8.29 13.22
N GLY A 46 -10.96 -8.19 12.83
CA GLY A 46 -10.51 -8.26 11.43
C GLY A 46 -10.86 -7.04 10.56
N TRP A 47 -11.47 -5.99 11.14
CA TRP A 47 -11.76 -4.75 10.42
C TRP A 47 -10.72 -3.68 10.73
N VAL A 48 -10.25 -3.01 9.69
CA VAL A 48 -9.27 -1.93 9.81
C VAL A 48 -9.72 -0.77 8.92
N GLU A 49 -9.75 0.43 9.49
CA GLU A 49 -10.18 1.65 8.81
C GLU A 49 -9.23 2.81 9.09
N HIS A 50 -9.19 3.75 8.16
CA HIS A 50 -8.58 5.06 8.33
C HIS A 50 -9.58 6.17 7.99
N ASP A 51 -9.52 7.30 8.70
CA ASP A 51 -10.25 8.50 8.27
C ASP A 51 -9.51 9.13 7.07
N PRO A 52 -10.15 9.26 5.89
CA PRO A 52 -9.55 9.93 4.74
C PRO A 52 -9.15 11.38 5.02
N THR A 53 -9.81 12.02 5.98
CA THR A 53 -9.49 13.38 6.42
C THR A 53 -8.17 13.42 7.18
N ASP A 54 -7.90 12.42 8.03
CA ASP A 54 -6.62 12.28 8.72
C ASP A 54 -5.48 11.98 7.75
N ILE A 55 -5.71 11.08 6.77
CA ILE A 55 -4.76 10.82 5.68
C ILE A 55 -4.38 12.13 4.98
N TRP A 56 -5.37 12.93 4.59
CA TRP A 56 -5.15 14.21 3.92
C TRP A 56 -4.45 15.22 4.82
N SER A 57 -4.98 15.46 6.02
CA SER A 57 -4.51 16.50 6.93
C SER A 57 -3.08 16.26 7.40
N THR A 58 -2.71 15.00 7.69
CA THR A 58 -1.35 14.63 8.08
C THR A 58 -0.37 14.74 6.92
N THR A 59 -0.77 14.31 5.71
CA THR A 59 0.06 14.43 4.50
C THR A 59 0.31 15.90 4.14
N TYR A 60 -0.75 16.72 4.09
CA TYR A 60 -0.66 18.14 3.82
C TYR A 60 0.14 18.88 4.90
N GLY A 61 -0.11 18.53 6.18
CA GLY A 61 0.63 19.08 7.31
C GLY A 61 2.13 18.79 7.25
N CYS A 62 2.53 17.54 6.92
CA CYS A 62 3.94 17.18 6.72
C CYS A 62 4.55 17.95 5.55
N MET A 63 3.82 18.10 4.44
CA MET A 63 4.24 18.87 3.27
C MET A 63 4.56 20.32 3.64
N MET A 64 3.63 21.01 4.28
CA MET A 64 3.81 22.42 4.66
C MET A 64 4.91 22.60 5.70
N GLU A 65 4.99 21.68 6.66
CA GLU A 65 6.00 21.75 7.72
C GLU A 65 7.43 21.51 7.20
N VAL A 66 7.63 20.55 6.28
CA VAL A 66 8.97 20.30 5.71
C VAL A 66 9.47 21.50 4.90
N ILE A 67 8.59 22.16 4.15
CA ILE A 67 8.92 23.39 3.41
C ILE A 67 9.35 24.48 4.39
N ALA A 68 8.52 24.77 5.39
CA ALA A 68 8.79 25.79 6.39
C ALA A 68 10.10 25.54 7.16
N LYS A 69 10.32 24.29 7.63
CA LYS A 69 11.54 23.92 8.38
C LYS A 69 12.81 23.95 7.54
N SER A 70 12.69 23.69 6.24
CA SER A 70 13.84 23.71 5.32
C SER A 70 14.25 25.12 4.91
N GLY A 71 13.43 26.14 5.22
CA GLY A 71 13.74 27.55 4.92
C GLY A 71 13.77 27.85 3.41
N ILE A 72 13.14 27.02 2.58
CA ILE A 72 13.02 27.21 1.12
C ILE A 72 11.74 27.96 0.79
N HIS A 73 11.72 28.60 -0.38
CA HIS A 73 10.50 29.17 -0.95
C HIS A 73 9.83 28.11 -1.85
N GLU A 74 8.51 28.06 -1.88
CA GLU A 74 7.72 27.08 -2.65
C GLU A 74 8.06 27.12 -4.15
N SER A 75 8.42 28.30 -4.68
CA SER A 75 8.86 28.49 -6.09
C SER A 75 10.14 27.70 -6.45
N GLU A 76 10.93 27.27 -5.46
CA GLU A 76 12.13 26.47 -5.68
C GLU A 76 11.82 24.96 -5.83
N ILE A 77 10.57 24.53 -5.59
CA ILE A 77 10.13 23.14 -5.76
C ILE A 77 9.79 22.89 -7.23
N SER A 78 10.43 21.92 -7.83
CA SER A 78 10.23 21.57 -9.24
C SER A 78 9.00 20.69 -9.45
N SER A 79 8.76 19.75 -8.54
CA SER A 79 7.65 18.78 -8.65
C SER A 79 7.36 18.10 -7.31
N ILE A 80 6.17 17.49 -7.23
CA ILE A 80 5.73 16.62 -6.15
C ILE A 80 5.65 15.19 -6.69
N GLY A 81 6.18 14.23 -5.92
CA GLY A 81 5.97 12.80 -6.09
C GLY A 81 5.15 12.24 -4.94
N ILE A 82 4.28 11.26 -5.23
CA ILE A 82 3.41 10.60 -4.26
C ILE A 82 3.71 9.10 -4.26
N THR A 83 3.92 8.54 -3.09
CA THR A 83 3.88 7.09 -2.86
C THR A 83 2.93 6.80 -1.71
N ASN A 84 2.29 5.63 -1.73
CA ASN A 84 1.19 5.35 -0.83
C ASN A 84 1.06 3.86 -0.48
N GLN A 85 0.49 3.59 0.69
CA GLN A 85 -0.08 2.27 0.98
C GLN A 85 -1.08 1.88 -0.11
N ARG A 86 -0.95 0.68 -0.66
CA ARG A 86 -1.78 0.22 -1.78
C ARG A 86 -3.10 -0.37 -1.29
N GLU A 87 -4.03 -0.64 -2.21
CA GLU A 87 -5.31 -1.36 -2.03
C GLU A 87 -6.30 -0.72 -1.05
N THR A 88 -5.86 0.18 -0.18
CA THR A 88 -6.75 0.92 0.72
C THR A 88 -7.77 1.71 -0.09
N THR A 89 -9.04 1.44 0.17
CA THR A 89 -10.17 1.89 -0.66
C THR A 89 -10.79 3.14 -0.07
N VAL A 90 -10.79 4.22 -0.84
CA VAL A 90 -11.42 5.50 -0.50
C VAL A 90 -12.58 5.76 -1.46
N LEU A 91 -13.73 6.11 -0.90
CA LEU A 91 -14.93 6.51 -1.67
C LEU A 91 -15.35 7.90 -1.23
N TRP A 92 -15.62 8.78 -2.19
CA TRP A 92 -16.03 10.16 -1.90
C TRP A 92 -17.05 10.69 -2.90
N ASN A 93 -17.84 11.63 -2.45
CA ASN A 93 -18.78 12.34 -3.32
C ASN A 93 -18.01 13.30 -4.24
N ARG A 94 -18.19 13.16 -5.56
CA ARG A 94 -17.50 13.99 -6.59
C ARG A 94 -17.83 15.47 -6.51
N GLU A 95 -19.07 15.80 -6.14
CA GLU A 95 -19.55 17.18 -6.12
C GLU A 95 -19.01 17.94 -4.89
N THR A 96 -18.97 17.28 -3.75
CA THR A 96 -18.60 17.91 -2.48
C THR A 96 -17.16 17.63 -2.04
N GLY A 97 -16.52 16.58 -2.60
CA GLY A 97 -15.22 16.09 -2.14
C GLY A 97 -15.25 15.46 -0.74
N ALA A 98 -16.44 15.23 -0.18
CA ALA A 98 -16.58 14.61 1.14
C ALA A 98 -16.43 13.08 1.05
N PRO A 99 -15.62 12.44 1.93
CA PRO A 99 -15.58 11.00 2.05
C PRO A 99 -16.97 10.44 2.37
N LEU A 100 -17.33 9.31 1.74
CA LEU A 100 -18.58 8.60 2.02
C LEU A 100 -18.54 7.95 3.41
N MET A 101 -17.41 7.41 3.77
CA MET A 101 -17.11 6.72 5.02
C MET A 101 -15.59 6.67 5.25
N ASN A 102 -15.18 6.07 6.35
CA ASN A 102 -13.77 5.75 6.57
C ASN A 102 -13.23 4.86 5.43
N ALA A 103 -11.98 5.06 5.05
CA ALA A 103 -11.28 4.22 4.09
C ALA A 103 -11.14 2.79 4.62
N ILE A 104 -11.43 1.80 3.80
CA ILE A 104 -11.23 0.39 4.14
C ILE A 104 -9.79 0.01 3.82
N VAL A 105 -9.01 -0.26 4.87
CA VAL A 105 -7.57 -0.50 4.77
C VAL A 105 -7.27 -1.85 4.10
N TRP A 106 -6.12 -1.97 3.46
CA TRP A 106 -5.66 -3.19 2.79
C TRP A 106 -5.66 -4.44 3.69
N GLN A 107 -5.44 -4.28 5.00
CA GLN A 107 -5.46 -5.36 6.00
C GLN A 107 -6.87 -5.84 6.36
N CYS A 108 -7.91 -5.07 6.02
CA CYS A 108 -9.28 -5.33 6.45
C CYS A 108 -9.87 -6.58 5.78
N ARG A 109 -10.47 -7.46 6.58
CA ARG A 109 -11.03 -8.73 6.12
C ARG A 109 -12.55 -8.75 5.93
N ARG A 110 -13.24 -7.59 6.06
CA ARG A 110 -14.71 -7.51 5.99
C ARG A 110 -15.31 -8.01 4.67
N SER A 111 -14.55 -7.96 3.58
CA SER A 111 -14.99 -8.43 2.26
C SER A 111 -14.65 -9.90 1.98
N SER A 112 -14.12 -10.67 2.95
CA SER A 112 -13.74 -12.07 2.74
C SER A 112 -14.90 -12.94 2.22
N GLY A 113 -16.11 -12.77 2.78
CA GLY A 113 -17.28 -13.53 2.32
C GLY A 113 -17.68 -13.24 0.87
N ILE A 114 -17.43 -12.02 0.36
CA ILE A 114 -17.64 -11.68 -1.05
C ILE A 114 -16.65 -12.43 -1.95
N ILE A 115 -15.40 -12.51 -1.52
CA ILE A 115 -14.36 -13.23 -2.26
C ILE A 115 -14.61 -14.75 -2.23
N GLU A 116 -15.07 -15.28 -1.12
CA GLU A 116 -15.41 -16.70 -0.99
C GLU A 116 -16.57 -17.13 -1.89
N ALA A 117 -17.52 -16.24 -2.09
CA ALA A 117 -18.67 -16.48 -2.95
C ALA A 117 -18.35 -16.52 -4.46
N LEU A 118 -17.13 -16.10 -4.86
CA LEU A 118 -16.68 -16.19 -6.26
C LEU A 118 -16.59 -17.64 -6.72
N THR A 119 -17.14 -17.94 -7.89
CA THR A 119 -16.99 -19.22 -8.57
C THR A 119 -15.56 -19.47 -9.05
N ASP A 120 -15.19 -20.72 -9.31
CA ASP A 120 -13.87 -21.07 -9.86
C ASP A 120 -13.60 -20.38 -11.21
N SER A 121 -14.63 -20.19 -12.04
CA SER A 121 -14.53 -19.46 -13.30
C SER A 121 -14.17 -17.99 -13.07
N GLU A 122 -14.88 -17.32 -12.16
CA GLU A 122 -14.60 -15.91 -11.82
C GLU A 122 -13.21 -15.74 -11.23
N ARG A 123 -12.77 -16.64 -10.34
CA ARG A 123 -11.41 -16.66 -9.79
C ARG A 123 -10.37 -16.80 -10.89
N SER A 124 -10.61 -17.65 -11.88
CA SER A 124 -9.70 -17.85 -13.03
C SER A 124 -9.61 -16.60 -13.90
N ILE A 125 -10.76 -15.96 -14.19
CA ILE A 125 -10.84 -14.70 -14.95
C ILE A 125 -10.07 -13.57 -14.24
N ILE A 126 -10.28 -13.41 -12.93
CA ILE A 126 -9.55 -12.42 -12.14
C ILE A 126 -8.04 -12.66 -12.25
N LYS A 127 -7.58 -13.89 -12.01
CA LYS A 127 -6.17 -14.24 -12.07
C LYS A 127 -5.56 -13.99 -13.46
N GLU A 128 -6.26 -14.40 -14.51
CA GLU A 128 -5.83 -14.21 -15.91
C GLU A 128 -5.69 -12.74 -16.26
N LYS A 129 -6.69 -11.91 -15.92
CA LYS A 129 -6.72 -10.50 -16.31
C LYS A 129 -5.85 -9.61 -15.44
N THR A 130 -5.78 -9.89 -14.13
CA THR A 130 -5.14 -9.00 -13.16
C THR A 130 -3.80 -9.47 -12.64
N GLY A 131 -3.48 -10.77 -12.78
CA GLY A 131 -2.31 -11.39 -12.15
C GLY A 131 -2.45 -11.59 -10.63
N LEU A 132 -3.62 -11.29 -10.07
CA LEU A 132 -3.88 -11.36 -8.63
C LEU A 132 -4.58 -12.67 -8.27
N ILE A 133 -4.34 -13.15 -7.06
CA ILE A 133 -5.13 -14.21 -6.43
C ILE A 133 -6.29 -13.51 -5.71
N PRO A 134 -7.57 -13.86 -5.99
CA PRO A 134 -8.70 -13.21 -5.35
C PRO A 134 -8.63 -13.27 -3.82
N ASP A 135 -8.54 -12.11 -3.18
CA ASP A 135 -8.44 -11.95 -1.73
C ASP A 135 -9.08 -10.62 -1.29
N ALA A 136 -9.57 -10.56 -0.04
CA ALA A 136 -10.10 -9.34 0.59
C ALA A 136 -9.05 -8.21 0.69
N TYR A 137 -7.80 -8.52 0.48
CA TYR A 137 -6.69 -7.58 0.38
C TYR A 137 -6.95 -6.49 -0.67
N PHE A 138 -7.49 -6.83 -1.82
CA PHE A 138 -7.67 -5.95 -2.97
C PHE A 138 -8.97 -5.13 -2.93
N SER A 139 -9.04 -4.05 -3.73
CA SER A 139 -10.08 -3.03 -3.60
C SER A 139 -11.48 -3.46 -4.02
N ALA A 140 -11.63 -4.30 -5.07
CA ALA A 140 -12.93 -4.61 -5.66
C ALA A 140 -13.94 -5.20 -4.65
N GLY A 141 -13.50 -6.17 -3.83
CA GLY A 141 -14.34 -6.75 -2.79
C GLY A 141 -14.78 -5.73 -1.74
N LYS A 142 -13.94 -4.74 -1.43
CA LYS A 142 -14.25 -3.66 -0.48
C LYS A 142 -15.29 -2.70 -1.05
N ILE A 143 -15.20 -2.35 -2.33
CA ILE A 143 -16.19 -1.50 -3.01
C ILE A 143 -17.56 -2.22 -3.02
N LYS A 144 -17.58 -3.49 -3.39
CA LYS A 144 -18.81 -4.28 -3.36
C LYS A 144 -19.39 -4.35 -1.95
N TRP A 145 -18.54 -4.54 -0.93
CA TRP A 145 -19.00 -4.53 0.46
C TRP A 145 -19.68 -3.20 0.82
N VAL A 146 -19.13 -2.06 0.37
CA VAL A 146 -19.74 -0.75 0.62
C VAL A 146 -21.12 -0.66 -0.04
N PHE A 147 -21.27 -1.13 -1.27
CA PHE A 147 -22.57 -1.13 -1.95
C PHE A 147 -23.63 -2.02 -1.27
N ASP A 148 -23.19 -3.08 -0.62
CA ASP A 148 -24.08 -4.03 0.05
C ASP A 148 -24.42 -3.60 1.50
N ASN A 149 -23.65 -2.66 2.11
CA ASN A 149 -23.76 -2.34 3.54
C ASN A 149 -23.92 -0.83 3.87
N VAL A 150 -23.74 0.06 2.91
CA VAL A 150 -23.85 1.51 3.13
C VAL A 150 -25.02 2.06 2.32
N ASP A 151 -26.02 2.55 3.02
CA ASP A 151 -27.25 3.07 2.41
C ASP A 151 -26.95 4.21 1.42
N GLY A 152 -27.56 4.13 0.23
CA GLY A 152 -27.43 5.13 -0.83
C GLY A 152 -26.09 5.08 -1.61
N ALA A 153 -25.10 4.27 -1.20
CA ALA A 153 -23.81 4.21 -1.88
C ALA A 153 -23.94 3.77 -3.35
N ARG A 154 -24.73 2.73 -3.60
CA ARG A 154 -24.99 2.22 -4.95
C ARG A 154 -25.70 3.27 -5.82
N GLU A 155 -26.72 3.93 -5.29
CA GLU A 155 -27.45 4.98 -5.99
C GLU A 155 -26.52 6.16 -6.37
N LEU A 156 -25.65 6.59 -5.46
CA LEU A 156 -24.65 7.63 -5.76
C LEU A 156 -23.69 7.20 -6.86
N ALA A 157 -23.28 5.94 -6.89
CA ALA A 157 -22.38 5.40 -7.90
C ALA A 157 -23.05 5.34 -9.28
N GLU A 158 -24.29 4.81 -9.36
CA GLU A 158 -25.08 4.71 -10.59
C GLU A 158 -25.40 6.09 -11.19
N ASN A 159 -25.64 7.09 -10.32
CA ASN A 159 -25.86 8.47 -10.72
C ASN A 159 -24.55 9.24 -11.05
N GLY A 160 -23.39 8.57 -11.06
CA GLY A 160 -22.08 9.16 -11.37
C GLY A 160 -21.55 10.16 -10.32
N LYS A 161 -22.17 10.20 -9.12
CA LYS A 161 -21.81 11.13 -8.04
C LYS A 161 -20.77 10.57 -7.08
N LEU A 162 -20.45 9.30 -7.15
CA LEU A 162 -19.44 8.66 -6.32
C LEU A 162 -18.13 8.48 -7.10
N ALA A 163 -17.01 8.78 -6.47
CA ALA A 163 -15.67 8.47 -6.95
C ALA A 163 -15.07 7.39 -6.08
N PHE A 164 -14.29 6.51 -6.71
CA PHE A 164 -13.41 5.54 -6.07
C PHE A 164 -11.95 5.90 -6.34
N GLY A 165 -11.10 5.66 -5.37
CA GLY A 165 -9.66 5.66 -5.55
C GLY A 165 -8.94 4.87 -4.48
N THR A 166 -7.71 4.49 -4.77
CA THR A 166 -6.71 4.17 -3.79
C THR A 166 -6.18 5.46 -3.17
N VAL A 167 -5.32 5.38 -2.17
CA VAL A 167 -4.88 6.58 -1.43
C VAL A 167 -4.21 7.63 -2.31
N ASP A 168 -3.45 7.20 -3.33
CA ASP A 168 -2.89 8.11 -4.35
C ASP A 168 -3.96 8.95 -5.03
N SER A 169 -5.05 8.33 -5.50
CA SER A 169 -6.16 9.05 -6.16
C SER A 169 -6.80 10.07 -5.22
N TRP A 170 -6.96 9.72 -3.95
CA TRP A 170 -7.46 10.65 -2.94
C TRP A 170 -6.53 11.84 -2.75
N LEU A 171 -5.21 11.60 -2.62
CA LEU A 171 -4.23 12.67 -2.47
C LEU A 171 -4.11 13.53 -3.73
N ILE A 172 -4.12 12.94 -4.93
CA ILE A 172 -4.13 13.67 -6.20
C ILE A 172 -5.36 14.55 -6.26
N TYR A 173 -6.55 14.00 -5.98
CA TYR A 173 -7.79 14.77 -5.99
C TYR A 173 -7.74 15.95 -5.01
N LYS A 174 -7.27 15.74 -3.79
CA LYS A 174 -7.15 16.79 -2.77
C LYS A 174 -6.11 17.87 -3.13
N LEU A 175 -5.03 17.50 -3.81
CA LEU A 175 -3.97 18.42 -4.19
C LEU A 175 -4.30 19.21 -5.47
N THR A 176 -4.95 18.57 -6.44
CA THR A 176 -5.04 19.08 -7.82
C THR A 176 -6.46 19.24 -8.33
N GLY A 177 -7.44 18.59 -7.73
CA GLY A 177 -8.81 18.46 -8.24
C GLY A 177 -8.99 17.36 -9.31
N GLU A 178 -7.91 16.74 -9.76
CA GLU A 178 -7.95 15.67 -10.78
C GLU A 178 -8.27 14.31 -10.15
N HIS A 179 -9.09 13.51 -10.85
CA HIS A 179 -9.39 12.15 -10.45
C HIS A 179 -8.56 11.15 -11.27
N ALA A 180 -7.36 10.85 -10.79
CA ALA A 180 -6.39 10.03 -11.49
C ALA A 180 -5.69 9.05 -10.53
N THR A 181 -5.10 8.00 -11.10
CA THR A 181 -4.25 7.01 -10.43
C THR A 181 -3.13 6.59 -11.36
N ASP A 182 -2.13 5.87 -10.83
CA ASP A 182 -1.11 5.26 -11.67
C ASP A 182 -1.39 3.76 -11.93
N ARG A 183 -0.67 3.20 -12.92
CA ARG A 183 -0.80 1.78 -13.28
C ARG A 183 -0.46 0.84 -12.13
N THR A 184 0.48 1.22 -11.25
CA THR A 184 0.89 0.36 -10.14
C THR A 184 -0.20 0.23 -9.09
N ASN A 185 -0.88 1.32 -8.75
CA ASN A 185 -2.04 1.31 -7.85
C ASN A 185 -3.27 0.67 -8.52
N ALA A 186 -3.57 1.01 -9.78
CA ALA A 186 -4.68 0.41 -10.53
C ALA A 186 -4.58 -1.11 -10.58
N SER A 187 -3.37 -1.66 -10.78
CA SER A 187 -3.13 -3.10 -10.84
C SER A 187 -3.44 -3.85 -9.52
N ARG A 188 -3.66 -3.12 -8.41
CA ARG A 188 -3.96 -3.69 -7.10
C ARG A 188 -5.44 -3.69 -6.74
N THR A 189 -6.31 -3.40 -7.69
CA THR A 189 -7.75 -3.22 -7.43
C THR A 189 -8.62 -4.44 -7.70
N MET A 190 -8.16 -5.43 -8.45
CA MET A 190 -8.92 -6.51 -9.10
C MET A 190 -9.94 -6.00 -10.14
N LEU A 191 -9.81 -4.76 -10.62
CA LEU A 191 -10.67 -4.16 -11.66
C LEU A 191 -9.88 -3.78 -12.92
N TYR A 192 -8.55 -3.80 -12.83
CA TYR A 192 -7.64 -3.37 -13.88
C TYR A 192 -6.99 -4.54 -14.60
N ASN A 193 -7.15 -4.60 -15.92
CA ASN A 193 -6.54 -5.64 -16.75
C ASN A 193 -5.10 -5.26 -17.08
N ILE A 194 -4.14 -5.99 -16.51
CA ILE A 194 -2.71 -5.73 -16.69
C ILE A 194 -2.18 -6.13 -18.08
N ASN A 195 -2.97 -6.84 -18.89
CA ASN A 195 -2.62 -7.18 -20.26
C ASN A 195 -2.99 -6.08 -21.25
N THR A 196 -4.18 -5.46 -21.06
CA THR A 196 -4.68 -4.38 -21.91
C THR A 196 -4.36 -3.00 -21.40
N LEU A 197 -3.92 -2.89 -20.14
CA LEU A 197 -3.62 -1.66 -19.42
C LEU A 197 -4.83 -0.73 -19.33
N GLN A 198 -5.99 -1.30 -19.05
CA GLN A 198 -7.26 -0.58 -18.94
C GLN A 198 -8.12 -1.16 -17.81
N TRP A 199 -9.06 -0.35 -17.30
CA TRP A 199 -10.15 -0.87 -16.50
C TRP A 199 -10.93 -1.90 -17.32
N ASP A 200 -11.29 -3.02 -16.71
CA ASP A 200 -11.95 -4.15 -17.38
C ASP A 200 -13.43 -4.21 -17.03
N SER A 201 -14.29 -4.10 -18.04
CA SER A 201 -15.74 -4.07 -17.82
C SER A 201 -16.28 -5.36 -17.21
N GLU A 202 -15.75 -6.53 -17.60
CA GLU A 202 -16.18 -7.82 -17.04
C GLU A 202 -15.82 -7.94 -15.55
N LEU A 203 -14.63 -7.47 -15.15
CA LEU A 203 -14.25 -7.40 -13.74
C LEU A 203 -15.11 -6.39 -12.97
N CYS A 204 -15.41 -5.24 -13.57
CA CYS A 204 -16.27 -4.23 -12.96
C CYS A 204 -17.70 -4.77 -12.77
N ASP A 205 -18.26 -5.44 -13.77
CA ASP A 205 -19.60 -6.03 -13.71
C ASP A 205 -19.68 -7.14 -12.64
N MET A 206 -18.65 -7.97 -12.52
CA MET A 206 -18.54 -9.04 -11.51
C MET A 206 -18.69 -8.50 -10.08
N PHE A 207 -18.11 -7.34 -9.80
CA PHE A 207 -18.22 -6.69 -8.49
C PHE A 207 -19.31 -5.61 -8.42
N GLY A 208 -20.03 -5.37 -9.52
CA GLY A 208 -21.08 -4.35 -9.63
C GLY A 208 -20.54 -2.93 -9.50
N VAL A 209 -19.35 -2.65 -10.02
CA VAL A 209 -18.66 -1.35 -9.94
C VAL A 209 -18.87 -0.56 -11.23
N PRO A 210 -19.62 0.56 -11.19
CA PRO A 210 -19.76 1.42 -12.38
C PRO A 210 -18.41 1.99 -12.85
N MET A 211 -18.10 1.81 -14.14
CA MET A 211 -16.87 2.35 -14.74
C MET A 211 -16.70 3.85 -14.54
N SER A 212 -17.83 4.59 -14.44
CA SER A 212 -17.84 6.05 -14.23
C SER A 212 -17.21 6.50 -12.92
N MET A 213 -17.11 5.63 -11.93
CA MET A 213 -16.51 5.97 -10.63
C MET A 213 -15.00 5.74 -10.56
N LEU A 214 -14.40 5.17 -11.61
CA LEU A 214 -12.99 4.83 -11.64
C LEU A 214 -12.13 6.03 -12.10
N PRO A 215 -10.90 6.19 -11.56
CA PRO A 215 -9.98 7.26 -11.93
C PRO A 215 -9.37 7.06 -13.32
N THR A 216 -8.89 8.12 -13.94
CA THR A 216 -8.04 8.05 -15.14
C THR A 216 -6.69 7.42 -14.76
N VAL A 217 -6.28 6.39 -15.51
CA VAL A 217 -5.01 5.70 -15.24
C VAL A 217 -3.88 6.32 -16.07
N LYS A 218 -2.77 6.66 -15.42
CA LYS A 218 -1.58 7.27 -16.02
C LYS A 218 -0.33 6.43 -15.74
N SER A 219 0.79 6.75 -16.41
CA SER A 219 2.10 6.20 -16.08
C SER A 219 2.59 6.71 -14.73
N SER A 220 3.47 5.97 -14.05
CA SER A 220 3.99 6.39 -12.75
C SER A 220 4.77 7.72 -12.81
N SER A 221 5.38 8.05 -13.95
CA SER A 221 6.01 9.35 -14.22
C SER A 221 5.27 10.08 -15.33
N GLU A 222 4.27 10.86 -14.96
CA GLU A 222 3.41 11.66 -15.84
C GLU A 222 2.83 12.85 -15.09
N LEU A 223 2.33 13.88 -15.79
CA LEU A 223 1.66 15.02 -15.16
C LEU A 223 0.26 14.62 -14.67
N TYR A 224 0.04 14.66 -13.35
CA TYR A 224 -1.24 14.36 -12.69
C TYR A 224 -2.08 15.61 -12.41
N GLY A 225 -1.52 16.80 -12.53
CA GLY A 225 -2.14 18.08 -12.24
C GLY A 225 -1.19 18.99 -11.48
N TYR A 226 -1.72 20.10 -10.98
CA TYR A 226 -0.95 21.10 -10.25
C TYR A 226 -1.51 21.31 -8.86
N ALA A 227 -0.66 21.12 -7.85
CA ALA A 227 -0.99 21.42 -6.47
C ALA A 227 -0.78 22.90 -6.17
N GLN A 228 -1.75 23.52 -5.50
CA GLN A 228 -1.58 24.88 -4.99
C GLN A 228 -0.84 24.83 -3.65
N VAL A 229 0.40 25.36 -3.61
CA VAL A 229 1.23 25.41 -2.40
C VAL A 229 1.64 26.86 -2.17
N GLY A 230 1.07 27.49 -1.17
CA GLY A 230 1.21 28.95 -1.02
C GLY A 230 0.71 29.69 -2.25
N SER A 231 1.54 30.53 -2.85
CA SER A 231 1.25 31.26 -4.09
C SER A 231 1.59 30.48 -5.37
N GLU A 232 2.25 29.32 -5.24
CA GLU A 232 2.80 28.60 -6.38
C GLU A 232 1.92 27.42 -6.82
N LYS A 233 1.95 27.15 -8.14
CA LYS A 233 1.40 25.93 -8.72
C LYS A 233 2.52 24.94 -9.00
N ILE A 234 2.59 23.88 -8.22
CA ILE A 234 3.63 22.87 -8.32
C ILE A 234 3.06 21.63 -8.99
N PRO A 235 3.69 21.12 -10.08
CA PRO A 235 3.19 19.93 -10.76
C PRO A 235 3.37 18.67 -9.91
N VAL A 236 2.37 17.80 -9.90
CA VAL A 236 2.43 16.42 -9.38
C VAL A 236 2.82 15.54 -10.56
N CYS A 237 4.04 14.97 -10.55
CA CYS A 237 4.62 14.29 -11.72
C CYS A 237 5.05 12.85 -11.47
N GLY A 238 5.00 12.37 -10.23
CA GLY A 238 5.37 11.01 -9.88
C GLY A 238 4.32 10.40 -8.97
N VAL A 239 3.81 9.21 -9.31
CA VAL A 239 2.88 8.46 -8.48
C VAL A 239 3.18 6.97 -8.60
N ALA A 240 3.38 6.29 -7.47
CA ALA A 240 3.53 4.85 -7.47
C ALA A 240 3.12 4.27 -6.11
N GLY A 241 2.56 3.07 -6.11
CA GLY A 241 2.37 2.30 -4.89
C GLY A 241 3.71 2.11 -4.14
N ASP A 242 3.67 2.10 -2.81
CA ASP A 242 4.85 2.11 -1.94
C ASP A 242 5.87 1.01 -2.28
N GLN A 243 5.40 -0.18 -2.60
CA GLN A 243 6.27 -1.31 -2.91
C GLN A 243 6.91 -1.19 -4.30
N GLN A 244 6.19 -0.65 -5.28
CA GLN A 244 6.71 -0.36 -6.61
C GLN A 244 7.68 0.84 -6.58
N ALA A 245 7.38 1.87 -5.81
CA ALA A 245 8.29 2.99 -5.56
C ALA A 245 9.59 2.50 -4.91
N ALA A 246 9.50 1.57 -3.95
CA ALA A 246 10.68 0.96 -3.33
C ALA A 246 11.48 0.11 -4.31
N LEU A 247 10.83 -0.68 -5.19
CA LEU A 247 11.52 -1.45 -6.23
C LEU A 247 12.33 -0.53 -7.16
N PHE A 248 11.70 0.55 -7.61
CA PHE A 248 12.35 1.57 -8.43
C PHE A 248 13.49 2.28 -7.66
N GLY A 249 13.24 2.71 -6.42
CA GLY A 249 14.21 3.42 -5.58
C GLY A 249 15.43 2.58 -5.20
N GLN A 250 15.27 1.24 -5.13
CA GLN A 250 16.37 0.29 -4.97
C GLN A 250 17.08 -0.05 -6.29
N THR A 251 16.79 0.69 -7.36
CA THR A 251 17.40 0.53 -8.69
C THR A 251 17.21 -0.85 -9.31
N CYS A 252 16.12 -1.53 -8.98
CA CYS A 252 15.77 -2.85 -9.55
C CYS A 252 15.15 -2.67 -10.95
N PHE A 253 15.93 -2.20 -11.92
CA PHE A 253 15.46 -1.85 -13.28
C PHE A 253 15.52 -3.02 -14.27
N SER A 254 16.22 -4.09 -13.92
CA SER A 254 16.39 -5.24 -14.82
C SER A 254 15.69 -6.48 -14.29
N ALA A 255 15.24 -7.34 -15.21
CA ALA A 255 14.65 -8.62 -14.86
C ALA A 255 15.56 -9.45 -13.94
N GLY A 256 15.00 -10.03 -12.89
CA GLY A 256 15.70 -10.79 -11.85
C GLY A 256 16.21 -9.94 -10.68
N GLN A 257 16.20 -8.61 -10.77
CA GLN A 257 16.52 -7.76 -9.62
C GLN A 257 15.32 -7.67 -8.67
N ALA A 258 15.58 -7.82 -7.39
CA ALA A 258 14.54 -7.87 -6.37
C ALA A 258 14.89 -7.00 -5.15
N LYS A 259 13.85 -6.59 -4.44
CA LYS A 259 13.94 -5.95 -3.13
C LYS A 259 13.00 -6.64 -2.14
N ASN A 260 13.34 -6.63 -0.88
CA ASN A 260 12.42 -6.99 0.20
C ASN A 260 12.29 -5.83 1.18
N THR A 261 11.09 -5.33 1.39
CA THR A 261 10.80 -4.30 2.39
C THR A 261 10.36 -4.97 3.68
N TYR A 262 11.04 -4.66 4.77
CA TYR A 262 10.67 -5.06 6.13
C TYR A 262 10.05 -3.85 6.84
N GLY A 263 8.72 -3.75 6.80
CA GLY A 263 7.91 -2.71 7.45
C GLY A 263 6.85 -3.33 8.35
N THR A 264 5.64 -2.80 8.36
CA THR A 264 4.46 -3.38 9.04
C THR A 264 4.26 -4.84 8.63
N GLY A 265 4.30 -5.12 7.31
CA GLY A 265 4.49 -6.44 6.72
C GLY A 265 5.85 -6.56 6.05
N CYS A 266 6.08 -7.69 5.36
CA CYS A 266 7.26 -7.87 4.50
C CYS A 266 6.80 -8.07 3.06
N PHE A 267 7.38 -7.31 2.13
CA PHE A 267 6.96 -7.31 0.73
C PHE A 267 8.17 -7.49 -0.19
N LEU A 268 8.25 -8.67 -0.77
CA LEU A 268 9.27 -9.04 -1.74
C LEU A 268 8.75 -8.77 -3.14
N LEU A 269 9.44 -7.92 -3.91
CA LEU A 269 9.15 -7.70 -5.32
C LEU A 269 10.37 -8.01 -6.17
N MET A 270 10.17 -8.73 -7.28
CA MET A 270 11.20 -9.00 -8.29
C MET A 270 10.73 -8.49 -9.65
N ASN A 271 11.54 -7.61 -10.25
CA ASN A 271 11.30 -7.14 -11.63
C ASN A 271 11.41 -8.32 -12.61
N THR A 272 10.44 -8.46 -13.51
CA THR A 272 10.40 -9.50 -14.55
C THR A 272 10.59 -8.94 -15.97
N GLY A 273 10.89 -7.63 -16.08
CA GLY A 273 10.97 -6.90 -17.34
C GLY A 273 9.60 -6.75 -18.00
N GLU A 274 9.60 -6.71 -19.33
CA GLU A 274 8.38 -6.56 -20.14
C GLU A 274 7.54 -7.85 -20.20
N LYS A 275 8.05 -8.93 -19.65
CA LYS A 275 7.36 -10.23 -19.68
C LYS A 275 6.51 -10.41 -18.43
N ARG A 276 5.20 -10.48 -18.62
CA ARG A 276 4.29 -10.97 -17.60
C ARG A 276 4.60 -12.42 -17.28
N ILE A 277 4.96 -12.70 -16.02
CA ILE A 277 5.20 -14.06 -15.52
C ILE A 277 4.08 -14.41 -14.56
N GLU A 278 3.45 -15.56 -14.77
CA GLU A 278 2.48 -16.12 -13.82
C GLU A 278 3.22 -17.07 -12.86
N SER A 279 3.13 -16.80 -11.57
CA SER A 279 3.69 -17.69 -10.55
C SER A 279 2.85 -18.96 -10.39
N LYS A 280 3.53 -20.11 -10.28
CA LYS A 280 2.92 -21.39 -9.89
C LYS A 280 2.94 -21.62 -8.37
N ASN A 281 3.62 -20.77 -7.65
CA ASN A 281 3.92 -20.91 -6.22
C ASN A 281 3.21 -19.85 -5.36
N GLY A 282 2.06 -19.32 -5.80
CA GLY A 282 1.24 -18.41 -5.00
C GLY A 282 1.74 -16.96 -4.92
N LEU A 283 2.70 -16.54 -5.76
CA LEU A 283 3.07 -15.14 -5.89
C LEU A 283 2.10 -14.41 -6.82
N LEU A 284 1.98 -13.08 -6.62
CA LEU A 284 1.19 -12.21 -7.48
C LEU A 284 2.02 -11.72 -8.66
N THR A 285 1.35 -11.41 -9.78
CA THR A 285 1.93 -10.59 -10.84
C THR A 285 1.35 -9.18 -10.73
N THR A 286 2.20 -8.17 -10.76
CA THR A 286 1.80 -6.75 -10.67
C THR A 286 2.59 -5.93 -11.69
N ILE A 287 2.22 -4.65 -11.86
CA ILE A 287 2.94 -3.71 -12.71
C ILE A 287 4.00 -3.00 -11.89
N ALA A 288 5.22 -2.91 -12.40
CA ALA A 288 6.30 -2.11 -11.84
C ALA A 288 6.15 -0.63 -12.23
N ALA A 289 6.74 0.27 -11.44
CA ALA A 289 6.76 1.69 -11.77
C ALA A 289 7.59 1.92 -13.04
N THR A 290 7.03 2.65 -14.00
CA THR A 290 7.65 2.96 -15.29
C THR A 290 7.45 4.42 -15.67
N CYS A 291 8.38 4.96 -16.45
CA CYS A 291 8.28 6.30 -16.99
C CYS A 291 7.31 6.37 -18.16
N SER A 292 6.78 7.58 -18.41
CA SER A 292 5.93 7.81 -19.56
C SER A 292 6.73 7.60 -20.87
N GLY A 293 6.12 6.89 -21.82
CA GLY A 293 6.76 6.52 -23.09
C GLY A 293 7.62 5.27 -23.07
N GLU A 294 7.85 4.68 -21.89
CA GLU A 294 8.51 3.39 -21.76
C GLU A 294 7.52 2.22 -21.86
N ASN A 295 8.02 1.06 -22.27
CA ASN A 295 7.25 -0.18 -22.22
C ASN A 295 6.93 -0.55 -20.76
N VAL A 296 5.72 -1.06 -20.52
CA VAL A 296 5.32 -1.52 -19.20
C VAL A 296 6.20 -2.66 -18.74
N GLN A 297 6.66 -2.58 -17.51
CA GLN A 297 7.38 -3.65 -16.83
C GLN A 297 6.50 -4.29 -15.77
N TYR A 298 6.72 -5.57 -15.56
CA TYR A 298 6.00 -6.36 -14.56
C TYR A 298 6.92 -6.74 -13.41
N ALA A 299 6.30 -7.15 -12.32
CA ALA A 299 7.00 -7.71 -11.17
C ALA A 299 6.23 -8.90 -10.60
N LEU A 300 6.95 -9.89 -10.07
CA LEU A 300 6.38 -10.86 -9.14
C LEU A 300 6.41 -10.28 -7.73
N GLU A 301 5.36 -10.54 -6.97
CA GLU A 301 5.24 -10.05 -5.60
C GLU A 301 4.83 -11.14 -4.63
N GLY A 302 5.58 -11.26 -3.52
CA GLY A 302 5.20 -12.01 -2.34
C GLY A 302 4.88 -11.05 -1.18
N SER A 303 3.68 -11.17 -0.64
CA SER A 303 3.17 -10.31 0.44
C SER A 303 3.03 -11.10 1.73
N VAL A 304 3.80 -10.73 2.76
CA VAL A 304 3.67 -11.20 4.15
C VAL A 304 3.02 -10.09 4.96
N PHE A 305 1.83 -10.36 5.50
CA PHE A 305 0.99 -9.31 6.11
C PHE A 305 1.49 -8.84 7.48
N SER A 306 2.25 -9.65 8.18
CA SER A 306 2.75 -9.36 9.54
C SER A 306 4.26 -9.49 9.60
N GLY A 307 4.94 -8.36 9.72
CA GLY A 307 6.38 -8.24 9.91
C GLY A 307 6.69 -7.43 11.17
N GLY A 308 7.11 -6.19 11.02
CA GLY A 308 7.39 -5.28 12.14
C GLY A 308 6.19 -5.01 13.05
N SER A 309 4.95 -5.20 12.55
CA SER A 309 3.73 -5.13 13.38
C SER A 309 3.75 -6.10 14.56
N VAL A 310 4.43 -7.25 14.43
CA VAL A 310 4.54 -8.22 15.53
C VAL A 310 5.46 -7.69 16.63
N ILE A 311 6.51 -6.96 16.27
CA ILE A 311 7.38 -6.28 17.24
C ILE A 311 6.64 -5.16 17.95
N GLN A 312 5.81 -4.39 17.21
CA GLN A 312 4.94 -3.39 17.80
C GLN A 312 3.96 -4.02 18.81
N TRP A 313 3.32 -5.13 18.43
CA TRP A 313 2.44 -5.89 19.31
C TRP A 313 3.13 -6.37 20.58
N LEU A 314 4.38 -6.88 20.47
CA LEU A 314 5.17 -7.27 21.67
C LEU A 314 5.48 -6.06 22.55
N ARG A 315 5.67 -4.87 21.99
CA ARG A 315 5.91 -3.62 22.72
C ARG A 315 4.63 -3.10 23.38
N ASP A 316 3.58 -2.92 22.60
CA ASP A 316 2.40 -2.14 23.00
C ASP A 316 1.41 -2.97 23.82
N GLU A 317 1.12 -4.21 23.40
CA GLU A 317 0.13 -5.08 24.04
C GLU A 317 0.77 -6.01 25.06
N MET A 318 1.86 -6.69 24.67
CA MET A 318 2.55 -7.65 25.56
C MET A 318 3.50 -6.94 26.54
N ARG A 319 3.85 -5.69 26.27
CA ARG A 319 4.73 -4.85 27.11
C ARG A 319 6.08 -5.50 27.44
N PHE A 320 6.64 -6.20 26.48
CA PHE A 320 7.93 -6.88 26.66
C PHE A 320 9.10 -5.91 26.71
N PHE A 321 8.97 -4.74 26.09
CA PHE A 321 9.95 -3.66 26.06
C PHE A 321 9.24 -2.32 25.77
N THR A 322 9.95 -1.21 25.95
CA THR A 322 9.40 0.15 25.75
C THR A 322 9.64 0.68 24.34
N GLU A 323 10.72 0.25 23.70
CA GLU A 323 11.08 0.68 22.35
C GLU A 323 11.32 -0.53 21.45
N SER A 324 10.86 -0.46 20.18
CA SER A 324 10.98 -1.57 19.23
C SER A 324 12.43 -1.99 18.98
N ARG A 325 13.39 -1.07 19.07
CA ARG A 325 14.83 -1.36 18.95
C ARG A 325 15.36 -2.28 20.06
N ASP A 326 14.69 -2.35 21.21
CA ASP A 326 15.08 -3.23 22.32
C ASP A 326 14.88 -4.71 21.99
N ALA A 327 14.13 -5.04 20.94
CA ALA A 327 13.91 -6.42 20.50
C ALA A 327 15.24 -7.13 20.20
N GLU A 328 16.19 -6.47 19.54
CA GLU A 328 17.53 -7.02 19.28
C GLU A 328 18.28 -7.37 20.58
N TYR A 329 18.25 -6.45 21.54
CA TYR A 329 18.87 -6.69 22.85
C TYR A 329 18.28 -7.88 23.59
N TYR A 330 16.93 -8.04 23.57
CA TYR A 330 16.31 -9.21 24.21
C TYR A 330 16.62 -10.51 23.46
N ALA A 331 16.53 -10.49 22.13
CA ALA A 331 16.84 -11.67 21.32
C ALA A 331 18.30 -12.14 21.47
N SER A 332 19.24 -11.20 21.65
CA SER A 332 20.69 -11.53 21.83
C SER A 332 21.02 -12.18 23.18
N LYS A 333 20.08 -12.19 24.15
CA LYS A 333 20.29 -12.85 25.46
C LYS A 333 20.21 -14.38 25.40
N VAL A 334 19.76 -14.93 24.28
CA VAL A 334 19.64 -16.36 24.05
C VAL A 334 20.31 -16.74 22.73
N THR A 335 20.85 -17.93 22.63
CA THR A 335 21.54 -18.43 21.42
C THR A 335 20.57 -18.78 20.30
N ASP A 336 19.37 -19.23 20.67
CA ASP A 336 18.30 -19.66 19.76
C ASP A 336 16.93 -19.44 20.42
N SER A 337 15.85 -19.78 19.72
CA SER A 337 14.49 -19.65 20.24
C SER A 337 14.09 -20.71 21.28
N GLY A 338 14.97 -21.67 21.62
CA GLY A 338 14.68 -22.75 22.56
C GLY A 338 13.55 -23.66 22.10
N GLY A 339 13.38 -23.87 20.81
CA GLY A 339 12.28 -24.63 20.21
C GLY A 339 10.93 -23.91 20.16
N VAL A 340 10.91 -22.62 20.50
CA VAL A 340 9.70 -21.80 20.38
C VAL A 340 9.58 -21.29 18.94
N TYR A 341 8.38 -21.39 18.37
CA TYR A 341 8.02 -20.83 17.08
C TYR A 341 6.82 -19.92 17.21
N LEU A 342 6.83 -18.82 16.46
CA LEU A 342 5.71 -17.89 16.35
C LEU A 342 5.24 -17.82 14.90
N VAL A 343 3.93 -18.01 14.67
CA VAL A 343 3.27 -17.78 13.40
C VAL A 343 2.50 -16.46 13.51
N PRO A 344 2.92 -15.39 12.83
CA PRO A 344 2.33 -14.05 13.03
C PRO A 344 1.13 -13.79 12.11
N ALA A 345 0.16 -14.70 12.07
CA ALA A 345 -1.02 -14.60 11.20
C ALA A 345 -2.13 -13.73 11.83
N PHE A 346 -1.84 -12.48 12.21
CA PHE A 346 -2.80 -11.60 12.89
C PHE A 346 -4.01 -11.25 12.02
N THR A 347 -3.81 -11.15 10.72
CA THR A 347 -4.84 -10.86 9.71
C THR A 347 -4.87 -11.93 8.61
N GLY A 348 -4.59 -13.18 8.95
CA GLY A 348 -4.39 -14.26 8.01
C GLY A 348 -2.95 -14.36 7.51
N LEU A 349 -2.71 -15.32 6.61
CA LEU A 349 -1.45 -15.51 5.89
C LEU A 349 -1.61 -15.04 4.45
N GLY A 350 -0.65 -14.26 3.97
CA GLY A 350 -0.51 -13.88 2.57
C GLY A 350 0.23 -14.94 1.74
N ALA A 351 1.03 -14.48 0.77
CA ALA A 351 1.82 -15.38 -0.07
C ALA A 351 2.80 -16.23 0.77
N PRO A 352 3.04 -17.48 0.39
CA PRO A 352 2.41 -18.22 -0.72
C PRO A 352 1.09 -18.92 -0.33
N TYR A 353 0.64 -18.81 0.91
CA TYR A 353 -0.42 -19.63 1.53
C TYR A 353 -1.84 -19.15 1.22
N TRP A 354 -2.06 -17.84 1.24
CA TRP A 354 -3.36 -17.17 1.01
C TRP A 354 -4.49 -17.73 1.90
N ASP A 355 -4.19 -17.89 3.21
CA ASP A 355 -5.16 -18.34 4.21
C ASP A 355 -5.70 -17.15 5.03
N PRO A 356 -6.93 -16.66 4.77
CA PRO A 356 -7.52 -15.53 5.48
C PRO A 356 -7.96 -15.88 6.92
N TYR A 357 -8.06 -17.18 7.24
CA TYR A 357 -8.55 -17.66 8.54
C TYR A 357 -7.42 -18.04 9.50
N ALA A 358 -6.18 -18.17 9.02
CA ALA A 358 -5.05 -18.37 9.90
C ALA A 358 -4.99 -17.27 10.97
N ARG A 359 -4.62 -17.64 12.17
CA ARG A 359 -4.42 -16.73 13.30
C ARG A 359 -3.06 -16.92 13.91
N GLY A 360 -2.59 -15.89 14.62
CA GLY A 360 -1.32 -15.92 15.33
C GLY A 360 -1.24 -17.10 16.30
N MET A 361 -0.11 -17.81 16.30
CA MET A 361 0.13 -18.94 17.15
C MET A 361 1.55 -18.91 17.71
N ILE A 362 1.71 -19.28 18.97
CA ILE A 362 3.01 -19.55 19.59
C ILE A 362 3.02 -21.01 20.03
N CYS A 363 4.01 -21.76 19.62
CA CYS A 363 4.18 -23.18 20.01
C CYS A 363 5.59 -23.46 20.51
N GLY A 364 5.80 -24.64 21.12
CA GLY A 364 7.09 -25.06 21.66
C GLY A 364 7.43 -24.44 23.03
N ILE A 365 6.47 -23.86 23.74
CA ILE A 365 6.69 -23.27 25.07
C ILE A 365 6.92 -24.35 26.10
N THR A 366 7.97 -24.19 26.90
CA THR A 366 8.29 -25.01 28.05
C THR A 366 8.42 -24.16 29.33
N ARG A 367 8.59 -24.77 30.48
CA ARG A 367 8.82 -24.03 31.74
C ARG A 367 10.09 -23.13 31.68
N GLY A 368 11.07 -23.53 30.87
CA GLY A 368 12.32 -22.75 30.67
C GLY A 368 12.20 -21.61 29.67
N THR A 369 11.08 -21.50 28.96
CA THR A 369 10.86 -20.45 27.99
C THR A 369 10.78 -19.07 28.68
N THR A 370 11.58 -18.13 28.21
CA THR A 370 11.63 -16.76 28.73
C THR A 370 11.16 -15.78 27.69
N ARG A 371 10.95 -14.53 28.12
CA ARG A 371 10.66 -13.42 27.19
C ARG A 371 11.68 -13.32 26.05
N ALA A 372 12.97 -13.57 26.33
CA ALA A 372 14.03 -13.53 25.31
C ALA A 372 13.79 -14.56 24.19
N HIS A 373 13.38 -15.79 24.54
CA HIS A 373 13.05 -16.83 23.55
C HIS A 373 11.84 -16.39 22.67
N LEU A 374 10.80 -15.78 23.27
CA LEU A 374 9.64 -15.31 22.52
C LEU A 374 10.01 -14.16 21.55
N VAL A 375 10.83 -13.20 21.98
CA VAL A 375 11.31 -12.11 21.12
C VAL A 375 12.19 -12.67 20.01
N ARG A 376 13.07 -13.64 20.31
CA ARG A 376 13.91 -14.31 19.32
C ARG A 376 13.06 -15.05 18.28
N ALA A 377 12.09 -15.85 18.71
CA ALA A 377 11.16 -16.56 17.83
C ALA A 377 10.36 -15.60 16.93
N THR A 378 10.02 -14.42 17.44
CA THR A 378 9.34 -13.38 16.66
C THR A 378 10.24 -12.85 15.54
N LEU A 379 11.50 -12.54 15.80
CA LEU A 379 12.44 -12.11 14.77
C LEU A 379 12.70 -13.22 13.73
N GLU A 380 12.86 -14.45 14.19
CA GLU A 380 13.05 -15.62 13.33
C GLU A 380 11.83 -15.89 12.44
N SER A 381 10.60 -15.63 12.92
CA SER A 381 9.38 -15.80 12.13
C SER A 381 9.35 -14.94 10.87
N MET A 382 9.91 -13.73 10.93
CA MET A 382 10.04 -12.86 9.75
C MET A 382 11.03 -13.45 8.73
N ALA A 383 12.13 -14.01 9.22
CA ALA A 383 13.12 -14.66 8.36
C ALA A 383 12.55 -15.91 7.69
N TYR A 384 11.78 -16.74 8.41
CA TYR A 384 11.12 -17.91 7.85
C TYR A 384 10.13 -17.53 6.75
N GLN A 385 9.25 -16.55 6.99
CA GLN A 385 8.30 -16.10 5.98
C GLN A 385 9.02 -15.48 4.76
N ALA A 386 10.07 -14.69 4.96
CA ALA A 386 10.87 -14.18 3.84
C ALA A 386 11.55 -15.30 3.05
N ASN A 387 12.02 -16.36 3.72
CA ASN A 387 12.59 -17.54 3.07
C ASN A 387 11.55 -18.29 2.24
N ASP A 388 10.31 -18.43 2.74
CA ASP A 388 9.22 -19.05 1.99
C ASP A 388 8.92 -18.28 0.69
N LEU A 389 8.96 -16.93 0.73
CA LEU A 389 8.82 -16.11 -0.47
C LEU A 389 9.98 -16.30 -1.45
N LEU A 390 11.23 -16.38 -0.95
CA LEU A 390 12.41 -16.61 -1.80
C LEU A 390 12.34 -17.97 -2.50
N HIS A 391 11.80 -19.00 -1.85
CA HIS A 391 11.59 -20.30 -2.47
C HIS A 391 10.41 -20.33 -3.45
N ALA A 392 9.48 -19.37 -3.34
CA ALA A 392 8.32 -19.26 -4.23
C ALA A 392 8.62 -18.49 -5.52
N ILE A 393 9.70 -17.71 -5.60
CA ILE A 393 10.20 -17.04 -6.80
C ILE A 393 10.81 -18.03 -7.75
#